data_04971587fbc176d02785b1a679b6bda5
#
_entry.id   04971587fbc176d02785b1a679b6bda5
#
_cell.length_a   1.000
_cell.length_b   1.000
_cell.length_c   1.000
_cell.angle_alpha   90.00
_cell.angle_beta   90.00
_cell.angle_gamma   90.00
#
_symmetry.space_group_name_H-M   'P 1'
#
loop_
_entity.id
_entity.type
_entity.pdbx_description
1 polymer ?
#
loop_
_entity_poly.entity_id
_entity_poly.type
_entity_poly.pdbx_seq_one_letter_code
_entity_poly.pdbx_strand_id
1 'polypeptide(L)'
;MLAGRSKVLILGCGTCVTVCMAGGEKEVGILASTLRLANRKEGSTARIEEATIERQCDREFFDAVRDKVAEVDVVLSMACGVGVQFFAEVFPDKAVLPGLDTKFYGATVAQGMWAERCSGCGSCVIADFGGVCPVTRCSKSLLNGPCGGSQNGKCEVDPQGIDCGWQLIYDRMKALGQLSKLETVTPMKDWSTGRFGGPGKIVKEDALP
;
A
#
# COMPACT_ATOMS: atom_id res chain seq x y z
N MET A 1 -11.63 -5.04 -17.83
CA MET A 1 -10.18 -4.98 -18.12
C MET A 1 -9.70 -6.16 -18.99
N LEU A 2 -10.21 -7.37 -18.80
CA LEU A 2 -9.74 -8.58 -19.51
C LEU A 2 -10.51 -8.91 -20.81
N ALA A 3 -11.53 -8.14 -21.17
CA ALA A 3 -12.32 -8.38 -22.38
C ALA A 3 -11.44 -8.42 -23.64
N GLY A 4 -11.66 -9.45 -24.50
CA GLY A 4 -10.90 -9.63 -25.73
C GLY A 4 -9.49 -10.23 -25.56
N ARG A 5 -9.09 -10.62 -24.35
CA ARG A 5 -7.82 -11.29 -24.10
C ARG A 5 -8.01 -12.82 -24.15
N SER A 6 -7.12 -13.50 -24.84
CA SER A 6 -7.19 -14.96 -25.01
C SER A 6 -6.37 -15.73 -23.98
N LYS A 7 -5.26 -15.12 -23.52
CA LYS A 7 -4.38 -15.72 -22.53
C LYS A 7 -4.02 -14.69 -21.46
N VAL A 8 -4.35 -14.96 -20.22
CA VAL A 8 -4.15 -14.07 -19.08
C VAL A 8 -3.33 -14.79 -18.02
N LEU A 9 -2.27 -14.14 -17.54
CA LEU A 9 -1.55 -14.57 -16.35
C LEU A 9 -1.99 -13.70 -15.16
N ILE A 10 -2.48 -14.31 -14.09
CA ILE A 10 -2.68 -13.64 -12.80
C ILE A 10 -1.39 -13.81 -12.02
N LEU A 11 -0.71 -12.71 -11.74
CA LEU A 11 0.58 -12.70 -11.07
C LEU A 11 0.48 -12.14 -9.65
N GLY A 12 0.69 -13.00 -8.67
CA GLY A 12 0.71 -12.66 -7.24
C GLY A 12 2.06 -12.12 -6.76
N CYS A 13 2.04 -11.53 -5.56
CA CYS A 13 3.21 -11.04 -4.87
C CYS A 13 3.21 -11.55 -3.41
N GLY A 14 4.26 -12.27 -3.03
CA GLY A 14 4.35 -13.08 -1.82
C GLY A 14 4.65 -12.31 -0.52
N THR A 15 4.81 -10.98 -0.56
CA THR A 15 5.19 -10.19 0.62
C THR A 15 4.03 -9.33 1.15
N CYS A 16 4.12 -8.01 1.09
CA CYS A 16 3.19 -7.10 1.78
C CYS A 16 1.71 -7.29 1.40
N VAL A 17 1.39 -7.54 0.14
CA VAL A 17 0.00 -7.80 -0.28
C VAL A 17 -0.53 -9.16 0.19
N THR A 18 0.37 -10.15 0.41
CA THR A 18 0.01 -11.43 1.03
C THR A 18 -0.36 -11.22 2.51
N VAL A 19 0.42 -10.44 3.24
CA VAL A 19 0.11 -10.08 4.64
C VAL A 19 -1.24 -9.36 4.74
N CYS A 20 -1.57 -8.54 3.72
CA CYS A 20 -2.87 -7.86 3.63
C CYS A 20 -4.00 -8.78 3.11
N MET A 21 -3.75 -10.07 2.87
CA MET A 21 -4.72 -11.03 2.32
C MET A 21 -5.39 -10.52 1.03
N ALA A 22 -4.60 -9.86 0.16
CA ALA A 22 -5.09 -9.18 -1.04
C ALA A 22 -4.55 -9.77 -2.34
N GLY A 23 -3.26 -10.14 -2.41
CA GLY A 23 -2.62 -10.49 -3.68
C GLY A 23 -1.56 -11.58 -3.59
N GLY A 24 -1.61 -12.42 -2.55
CA GLY A 24 -0.76 -13.61 -2.41
C GLY A 24 -1.23 -14.80 -3.22
N GLU A 25 -0.56 -15.92 -3.09
CA GLU A 25 -0.86 -17.16 -3.81
C GLU A 25 -2.30 -17.62 -3.62
N LYS A 26 -2.83 -17.52 -2.40
CA LYS A 26 -4.21 -17.90 -2.07
C LYS A 26 -5.23 -17.05 -2.84
N GLU A 27 -5.07 -15.74 -2.82
CA GLU A 27 -5.98 -14.79 -3.48
C GLU A 27 -5.89 -14.91 -5.00
N VAL A 28 -4.69 -15.16 -5.54
CA VAL A 28 -4.47 -15.47 -6.95
C VAL A 28 -5.23 -16.72 -7.36
N GLY A 29 -5.11 -17.82 -6.61
CA GLY A 29 -5.83 -19.07 -6.88
C GLY A 29 -7.36 -18.92 -6.84
N ILE A 30 -7.87 -18.15 -5.87
CA ILE A 30 -9.31 -17.83 -5.77
C ILE A 30 -9.77 -17.04 -7.00
N LEU A 31 -9.05 -15.98 -7.37
CA LEU A 31 -9.40 -15.15 -8.52
C LEU A 31 -9.32 -15.95 -9.83
N ALA A 32 -8.25 -16.73 -10.01
CA ALA A 32 -8.09 -17.58 -11.20
C ALA A 32 -9.24 -18.56 -11.35
N SER A 33 -9.62 -19.24 -10.26
CA SER A 33 -10.74 -20.18 -10.25
C SER A 33 -12.07 -19.47 -10.57
N THR A 34 -12.30 -18.31 -10.00
CA THR A 34 -13.50 -17.50 -10.26
C THR A 34 -13.58 -17.08 -11.73
N LEU A 35 -12.48 -16.60 -12.31
CA LEU A 35 -12.44 -16.20 -13.71
C LEU A 35 -12.61 -17.40 -14.66
N ARG A 36 -12.05 -18.55 -14.34
CA ARG A 36 -12.27 -19.80 -15.14
C ARG A 36 -13.73 -20.23 -15.11
N LEU A 37 -14.42 -20.09 -13.96
CA LEU A 37 -15.86 -20.38 -13.85
C LEU A 37 -16.69 -19.37 -14.66
N ALA A 38 -16.37 -18.07 -14.56
CA ALA A 38 -17.04 -17.04 -15.35
C ALA A 38 -16.88 -17.29 -16.86
N ASN A 39 -15.66 -17.60 -17.32
CA ASN A 39 -15.38 -17.93 -18.71
C ASN A 39 -16.23 -19.10 -19.21
N ARG A 40 -16.36 -20.18 -18.41
CA ARG A 40 -17.21 -21.33 -18.77
C ARG A 40 -18.68 -20.93 -18.91
N LYS A 41 -19.17 -20.11 -17.99
CA LYS A 41 -20.58 -19.64 -18.01
C LYS A 41 -20.87 -18.76 -19.23
N GLU A 42 -19.91 -17.96 -19.63
CA GLU A 42 -20.03 -17.02 -20.78
C GLU A 42 -19.63 -17.64 -22.11
N GLY A 43 -19.20 -18.92 -22.15
CA GLY A 43 -18.72 -19.58 -23.35
C GLY A 43 -17.38 -19.03 -23.85
N SER A 44 -16.62 -18.35 -23.02
CA SER A 44 -15.29 -17.81 -23.36
C SER A 44 -14.23 -18.92 -23.32
N THR A 45 -13.33 -18.91 -24.31
CA THR A 45 -12.18 -19.84 -24.41
C THR A 45 -10.90 -19.23 -23.80
N ALA A 46 -10.99 -18.08 -23.14
CA ALA A 46 -9.82 -17.42 -22.56
C ALA A 46 -9.13 -18.30 -21.52
N ARG A 47 -7.82 -18.50 -21.68
CA ARG A 47 -6.99 -19.28 -20.78
C ARG A 47 -6.51 -18.38 -19.63
N ILE A 48 -6.77 -18.83 -18.40
CA ILE A 48 -6.31 -18.16 -17.19
C ILE A 48 -5.20 -19.00 -16.56
N GLU A 49 -4.00 -18.43 -16.52
CA GLU A 49 -2.84 -18.97 -15.83
C GLU A 49 -2.61 -18.23 -14.52
N GLU A 50 -1.85 -18.82 -13.62
CA GLU A 50 -1.53 -18.27 -12.33
C GLU A 50 -0.08 -18.53 -11.96
N ALA A 51 0.52 -17.55 -11.29
CA ALA A 51 1.82 -17.63 -10.66
C ALA A 51 1.91 -16.65 -9.51
N THR A 52 2.83 -16.89 -8.59
CA THR A 52 3.18 -15.93 -7.54
C THR A 52 4.69 -15.87 -7.41
N ILE A 53 5.25 -14.67 -7.39
CA ILE A 53 6.68 -14.45 -7.12
C ILE A 53 6.84 -13.79 -5.76
N GLU A 54 8.02 -13.85 -5.18
CA GLU A 54 8.26 -13.31 -3.84
C GLU A 54 7.95 -11.81 -3.77
N ARG A 55 8.49 -11.02 -4.71
CA ARG A 55 8.25 -9.56 -4.82
C ARG A 55 8.20 -9.11 -6.27
N GLN A 56 7.19 -8.32 -6.61
CA GLN A 56 7.11 -7.67 -7.93
C GLN A 56 7.80 -6.29 -7.98
N CYS A 57 8.40 -5.84 -6.89
CA CYS A 57 9.17 -4.59 -6.81
C CYS A 57 10.69 -4.83 -6.85
N ASP A 58 11.11 -6.01 -7.28
CA ASP A 58 12.50 -6.40 -7.37
C ASP A 58 12.73 -7.27 -8.61
N ARG A 59 13.75 -6.90 -9.40
CA ARG A 59 13.99 -7.46 -10.74
C ARG A 59 14.30 -8.96 -10.74
N GLU A 60 15.04 -9.42 -9.75
CA GLU A 60 15.53 -10.81 -9.68
C GLU A 60 14.40 -11.85 -9.64
N PHE A 61 13.28 -11.51 -8.98
CA PHE A 61 12.17 -12.46 -8.84
C PHE A 61 11.36 -12.67 -10.12
N PHE A 62 11.48 -11.79 -11.12
CA PHE A 62 10.78 -11.95 -12.39
C PHE A 62 11.38 -13.05 -13.26
N ASP A 63 12.61 -13.48 -13.03
CA ASP A 63 13.24 -14.55 -13.80
C ASP A 63 12.44 -15.86 -13.70
N ALA A 64 11.84 -16.14 -12.54
CA ALA A 64 11.00 -17.31 -12.30
C ALA A 64 9.71 -17.37 -13.16
N VAL A 65 9.29 -16.27 -13.76
CA VAL A 65 8.04 -16.18 -14.53
C VAL A 65 8.21 -15.71 -15.97
N ARG A 66 9.43 -15.51 -16.45
CA ARG A 66 9.71 -14.99 -17.82
C ARG A 66 9.00 -15.80 -18.89
N ASP A 67 9.10 -17.12 -18.83
CA ASP A 67 8.50 -18.01 -19.84
C ASP A 67 6.99 -17.89 -19.83
N LYS A 68 6.35 -17.89 -18.66
CA LYS A 68 4.90 -17.70 -18.54
C LYS A 68 4.45 -16.33 -19.04
N VAL A 69 5.21 -15.27 -18.75
CA VAL A 69 4.93 -13.92 -19.24
C VAL A 69 5.03 -13.86 -20.77
N ALA A 70 5.99 -14.57 -21.38
CA ALA A 70 6.14 -14.61 -22.82
C ALA A 70 4.91 -15.22 -23.52
N GLU A 71 4.28 -16.23 -22.92
CA GLU A 71 3.18 -16.99 -23.50
C GLU A 71 1.80 -16.36 -23.42
N VAL A 72 1.63 -15.25 -22.66
CA VAL A 72 0.32 -14.63 -22.41
C VAL A 72 0.16 -13.29 -23.11
N ASP A 73 -1.09 -12.86 -23.31
CA ASP A 73 -1.42 -11.57 -23.94
C ASP A 73 -1.34 -10.42 -22.95
N VAL A 74 -1.61 -10.72 -21.69
CA VAL A 74 -1.69 -9.71 -20.62
C VAL A 74 -1.41 -10.35 -19.27
N VAL A 75 -0.81 -9.57 -18.37
CA VAL A 75 -0.64 -9.93 -16.97
C VAL A 75 -1.59 -9.10 -16.11
N LEU A 76 -2.40 -9.75 -15.27
CA LEU A 76 -3.16 -9.13 -14.20
C LEU A 76 -2.34 -9.23 -12.92
N SER A 77 -1.67 -8.14 -12.57
CA SER A 77 -0.80 -8.09 -11.40
C SER A 77 -1.62 -7.84 -10.13
N MET A 78 -1.48 -8.72 -9.15
CA MET A 78 -2.05 -8.57 -7.82
C MET A 78 -1.03 -8.01 -6.82
N ALA A 79 -0.05 -7.27 -7.29
CA ALA A 79 0.85 -6.47 -6.47
C ALA A 79 0.27 -5.07 -6.18
N CYS A 80 0.94 -4.33 -5.29
CA CYS A 80 0.71 -2.89 -5.16
C CYS A 80 1.16 -2.14 -6.43
N GLY A 81 0.78 -0.86 -6.56
CA GLY A 81 1.11 -0.04 -7.73
C GLY A 81 2.61 0.06 -8.05
N VAL A 82 3.49 -0.14 -7.05
CA VAL A 82 4.94 -0.23 -7.30
C VAL A 82 5.28 -1.46 -8.15
N GLY A 83 4.76 -2.63 -7.78
CA GLY A 83 5.00 -3.87 -8.51
C GLY A 83 4.42 -3.84 -9.93
N VAL A 84 3.23 -3.25 -10.11
CA VAL A 84 2.61 -3.11 -11.45
C VAL A 84 3.50 -2.26 -12.38
N GLN A 85 3.98 -1.11 -11.90
CA GLN A 85 4.85 -0.23 -12.67
C GLN A 85 6.21 -0.89 -12.96
N PHE A 86 6.78 -1.54 -11.95
CA PHE A 86 8.07 -2.19 -12.10
C PHE A 86 8.01 -3.40 -13.06
N PHE A 87 6.88 -4.13 -13.09
CA PHE A 87 6.63 -5.13 -14.11
C PHE A 87 6.70 -4.53 -15.53
N ALA A 88 6.06 -3.37 -15.76
CA ALA A 88 6.09 -2.71 -17.06
C ALA A 88 7.50 -2.26 -17.49
N GLU A 89 8.36 -1.93 -16.52
CA GLU A 89 9.77 -1.60 -16.78
C GLU A 89 10.60 -2.84 -17.14
N VAL A 90 10.29 -4.00 -16.54
CA VAL A 90 10.99 -5.27 -16.81
C VAL A 90 10.54 -5.91 -18.11
N PHE A 91 9.27 -5.76 -18.45
CA PHE A 91 8.64 -6.35 -19.66
C PHE A 91 7.94 -5.26 -20.48
N PRO A 92 8.71 -4.38 -21.16
CA PRO A 92 8.15 -3.20 -21.85
C PRO A 92 7.18 -3.56 -22.98
N ASP A 93 7.29 -4.76 -23.55
CA ASP A 93 6.44 -5.23 -24.66
C ASP A 93 5.21 -6.02 -24.16
N LYS A 94 5.01 -6.12 -22.84
CA LYS A 94 3.93 -6.90 -22.26
C LYS A 94 2.92 -6.02 -21.54
N ALA A 95 1.66 -6.14 -21.90
CA ALA A 95 0.59 -5.44 -21.21
C ALA A 95 0.43 -5.92 -19.76
N VAL A 96 0.34 -4.99 -18.83
CA VAL A 96 0.04 -5.26 -17.42
C VAL A 96 -1.16 -4.44 -16.95
N LEU A 97 -2.01 -5.06 -16.15
CA LEU A 97 -3.19 -4.45 -15.55
C LEU A 97 -3.13 -4.57 -14.03
N PRO A 98 -3.53 -3.53 -13.28
CA PRO A 98 -3.61 -3.62 -11.82
C PRO A 98 -4.82 -4.46 -11.42
N GLY A 99 -4.61 -5.46 -10.59
CA GLY A 99 -5.66 -6.25 -9.95
C GLY A 99 -6.06 -5.70 -8.57
N LEU A 100 -5.28 -4.78 -8.01
CA LEU A 100 -5.47 -4.16 -6.71
C LEU A 100 -5.29 -2.65 -6.77
N ASP A 101 -6.04 -1.94 -5.91
CA ASP A 101 -5.83 -0.52 -5.61
C ASP A 101 -4.95 -0.37 -4.37
N THR A 102 -3.80 0.28 -4.50
CA THR A 102 -2.94 0.61 -3.35
C THR A 102 -3.52 1.80 -2.61
N LYS A 103 -3.98 1.60 -1.37
CA LYS A 103 -4.65 2.64 -0.59
C LYS A 103 -3.74 3.35 0.40
N PHE A 104 -2.98 2.59 1.22
CA PHE A 104 -2.19 3.16 2.31
C PHE A 104 -1.04 2.23 2.76
N TYR A 105 -0.11 2.79 3.52
CA TYR A 105 0.87 2.03 4.30
C TYR A 105 0.33 1.84 5.72
N GLY A 106 0.10 0.60 6.12
CA GLY A 106 -0.58 0.30 7.37
C GLY A 106 -0.06 -0.92 8.08
N ALA A 107 -0.72 -1.24 9.18
CA ALA A 107 -0.46 -2.42 9.98
C ALA A 107 -1.77 -3.16 10.26
N THR A 108 -1.65 -4.46 10.51
CA THR A 108 -2.74 -5.27 11.04
C THR A 108 -3.03 -4.83 12.47
N VAL A 109 -4.23 -4.35 12.74
CA VAL A 109 -4.65 -3.89 14.07
C VAL A 109 -5.49 -4.96 14.79
N ALA A 110 -6.14 -5.82 14.03
CA ALA A 110 -6.83 -7.02 14.50
C ALA A 110 -6.95 -7.99 13.31
N GLN A 111 -7.39 -9.22 13.57
CA GLN A 111 -7.61 -10.19 12.50
C GLN A 111 -8.64 -9.64 11.48
N GLY A 112 -8.23 -9.56 10.21
CA GLY A 112 -9.05 -9.02 9.13
C GLY A 112 -9.18 -7.49 9.13
N MET A 113 -8.43 -6.77 9.97
CA MET A 113 -8.47 -5.31 10.06
C MET A 113 -7.09 -4.70 9.87
N TRP A 114 -6.95 -3.84 8.88
CA TRP A 114 -5.73 -3.06 8.60
C TRP A 114 -6.05 -1.58 8.69
N ALA A 115 -5.13 -0.83 9.27
CA ALA A 115 -5.31 0.60 9.42
C ALA A 115 -4.04 1.36 9.04
N GLU A 116 -4.22 2.50 8.40
CA GLU A 116 -3.13 3.38 7.97
C GLU A 116 -2.26 3.83 9.13
N ARG A 117 -0.94 3.88 8.90
CA ARG A 117 0.05 4.34 9.87
C ARG A 117 1.05 5.32 9.28
N CYS A 118 1.25 5.32 7.97
CA CYS A 118 2.25 6.16 7.32
C CYS A 118 1.79 6.60 5.92
N SER A 119 2.05 7.84 5.55
CA SER A 119 1.76 8.39 4.21
C SER A 119 3.00 8.52 3.31
N GLY A 120 4.17 8.07 3.77
CA GLY A 120 5.42 8.20 3.00
C GLY A 120 5.86 9.64 2.78
N CYS A 121 5.62 10.53 3.74
CA CYS A 121 5.83 11.97 3.59
C CYS A 121 7.29 12.45 3.72
N GLY A 122 8.25 11.54 3.93
CA GLY A 122 9.70 11.81 3.84
C GLY A 122 10.34 12.43 5.09
N SER A 123 9.79 13.51 5.66
CA SER A 123 10.31 14.17 6.86
C SER A 123 9.51 13.72 8.08
N CYS A 124 10.04 12.78 8.88
CA CYS A 124 9.32 12.13 9.95
C CYS A 124 9.31 12.96 11.23
N VAL A 125 8.11 13.23 11.77
CA VAL A 125 7.89 14.00 13.02
C VAL A 125 7.40 13.12 14.17
N ILE A 126 7.33 11.81 14.01
CA ILE A 126 6.73 10.88 14.98
C ILE A 126 7.42 10.94 16.35
N ALA A 127 8.72 11.23 16.41
CA ALA A 127 9.50 11.31 17.65
C ALA A 127 8.98 12.41 18.60
N ASP A 128 8.44 13.49 18.05
CA ASP A 128 7.92 14.63 18.81
C ASP A 128 6.53 14.36 19.38
N PHE A 129 5.86 13.33 18.90
CA PHE A 129 4.48 12.98 19.25
C PHE A 129 4.36 11.57 19.88
N GLY A 130 5.41 11.12 20.55
CA GLY A 130 5.39 9.87 21.29
C GLY A 130 5.18 8.60 20.43
N GLY A 131 5.52 8.65 19.15
CA GLY A 131 5.34 7.52 18.22
C GLY A 131 4.00 7.52 17.50
N VAL A 132 3.16 8.54 17.64
CA VAL A 132 1.88 8.69 16.92
C VAL A 132 2.03 9.72 15.80
N CYS A 133 1.73 9.35 14.58
CA CYS A 133 1.87 10.27 13.44
C CYS A 133 0.68 11.25 13.35
N PRO A 134 0.88 12.56 13.53
CA PRO A 134 -0.21 13.53 13.40
C PRO A 134 -0.73 13.64 11.96
N VAL A 135 0.12 13.37 10.96
CA VAL A 135 -0.25 13.47 9.54
C VAL A 135 -1.27 12.39 9.14
N THR A 136 -1.05 11.14 9.54
CA THR A 136 -1.91 10.01 9.13
C THR A 136 -3.01 9.69 10.14
N ARG A 137 -2.85 10.10 11.40
CA ARG A 137 -3.84 9.78 12.45
C ARG A 137 -4.84 10.91 12.68
N CYS A 138 -4.56 12.10 12.17
CA CYS A 138 -5.50 13.22 12.18
C CYS A 138 -6.08 13.40 10.77
N SER A 139 -7.41 13.33 10.63
CA SER A 139 -8.09 13.51 9.34
C SER A 139 -7.80 14.88 8.68
N LYS A 140 -7.32 15.86 9.46
CA LYS A 140 -6.93 17.18 8.98
C LYS A 140 -5.41 17.37 8.91
N SER A 141 -4.62 16.33 9.24
CA SER A 141 -3.15 16.36 9.26
C SER A 141 -2.55 17.53 10.05
N LEU A 142 -3.18 17.93 11.15
CA LEU A 142 -2.74 19.05 11.98
C LEU A 142 -1.45 18.70 12.73
N LEU A 143 -0.46 19.60 12.71
CA LEU A 143 0.83 19.43 13.40
C LEU A 143 0.88 20.08 14.79
N ASN A 144 -0.01 21.03 15.07
CA ASN A 144 0.05 21.85 16.30
C ASN A 144 -1.29 21.81 17.05
N GLY A 145 -1.57 20.68 17.65
CA GLY A 145 -2.71 20.54 18.54
C GLY A 145 -4.01 20.12 17.86
N PRO A 146 -5.02 19.79 18.66
CA PRO A 146 -6.31 19.35 18.19
C PRO A 146 -7.11 20.50 17.56
N CYS A 147 -8.01 20.16 16.64
CA CYS A 147 -8.93 21.12 16.03
C CYS A 147 -10.06 21.61 16.96
N GLY A 148 -10.21 21.00 18.15
CA GLY A 148 -11.28 21.29 19.08
C GLY A 148 -12.62 20.58 18.79
N GLY A 149 -12.75 19.90 17.65
CA GLY A 149 -14.01 19.20 17.27
C GLY A 149 -14.11 17.75 17.75
N SER A 150 -13.07 17.23 18.38
CA SER A 150 -13.08 15.87 18.93
C SER A 150 -14.07 15.74 20.11
N GLN A 151 -14.86 14.66 20.11
CA GLN A 151 -15.76 14.33 21.20
C GLN A 151 -15.56 12.87 21.61
N ASN A 152 -15.41 12.62 22.92
CA ASN A 152 -15.23 11.26 23.48
C ASN A 152 -14.11 10.45 22.79
N GLY A 153 -13.01 11.12 22.42
CA GLY A 153 -11.88 10.51 21.73
C GLY A 153 -12.09 10.22 20.24
N LYS A 154 -13.23 10.61 19.67
CA LYS A 154 -13.56 10.41 18.25
C LYS A 154 -13.37 11.67 17.41
N CYS A 155 -13.02 11.48 16.16
CA CYS A 155 -12.80 12.56 15.19
C CYS A 155 -14.13 13.17 14.73
N GLU A 156 -14.23 14.49 14.64
CA GLU A 156 -15.42 15.17 14.13
C GLU A 156 -15.73 14.87 12.64
N VAL A 157 -14.71 14.46 11.87
CA VAL A 157 -14.87 14.11 10.44
C VAL A 157 -15.64 12.80 10.29
N ASP A 158 -15.38 11.83 11.17
CA ASP A 158 -16.11 10.59 11.27
C ASP A 158 -16.17 10.11 12.72
N PRO A 159 -17.22 10.50 13.47
CA PRO A 159 -17.35 10.18 14.89
C PRO A 159 -17.57 8.70 15.20
N GLN A 160 -17.87 7.89 14.21
CA GLN A 160 -18.12 6.44 14.39
C GLN A 160 -16.88 5.60 14.04
N GLY A 161 -16.18 5.94 12.96
CA GLY A 161 -15.11 5.13 12.40
C GLY A 161 -13.70 5.56 12.79
N ILE A 162 -13.47 6.85 13.15
CA ILE A 162 -12.11 7.39 13.32
C ILE A 162 -11.85 7.87 14.74
N ASP A 163 -10.81 7.32 15.37
CA ASP A 163 -10.29 7.84 16.64
C ASP A 163 -9.56 9.17 16.40
N CYS A 164 -9.73 10.13 17.32
CA CYS A 164 -9.03 11.41 17.22
C CYS A 164 -7.51 11.22 17.36
N GLY A 165 -6.75 11.51 16.30
CA GLY A 165 -5.30 11.40 16.31
C GLY A 165 -4.62 12.22 17.39
N TRP A 166 -5.17 13.40 17.71
CA TRP A 166 -4.64 14.27 18.78
C TRP A 166 -5.01 13.79 20.18
N GLN A 167 -6.14 13.11 20.37
CA GLN A 167 -6.41 12.44 21.63
C GLN A 167 -5.41 11.29 21.86
N LEU A 168 -5.13 10.50 20.82
CA LEU A 168 -4.13 9.43 20.90
C LEU A 168 -2.73 9.98 21.23
N ILE A 169 -2.34 11.10 20.63
CA ILE A 169 -1.06 11.79 20.91
C ILE A 169 -1.03 12.25 22.37
N TYR A 170 -2.07 12.94 22.83
CA TYR A 170 -2.16 13.42 24.20
C TYR A 170 -2.04 12.27 25.21
N ASP A 171 -2.83 11.22 25.06
CA ASP A 171 -2.84 10.07 25.96
C ASP A 171 -1.46 9.38 25.97
N ARG A 172 -0.83 9.24 24.80
CA ARG A 172 0.51 8.68 24.69
C ARG A 172 1.57 9.56 25.36
N MET A 173 1.57 10.86 25.12
CA MET A 173 2.53 11.79 25.70
C MET A 173 2.33 11.91 27.22
N LYS A 174 1.09 11.84 27.70
CA LYS A 174 0.77 11.78 29.13
C LYS A 174 1.36 10.51 29.77
N ALA A 175 1.15 9.36 29.17
CA ALA A 175 1.69 8.10 29.66
C ALA A 175 3.22 8.07 29.69
N LEU A 176 3.89 8.80 28.79
CA LEU A 176 5.34 8.95 28.74
C LEU A 176 5.88 10.05 29.67
N GLY A 177 5.04 10.83 30.34
CA GLY A 177 5.45 11.99 31.13
C GLY A 177 6.06 13.14 30.30
N GLN A 178 5.68 13.26 29.02
CA GLN A 178 6.28 14.20 28.05
C GLN A 178 5.30 15.24 27.51
N LEU A 179 4.23 15.56 28.23
CA LEU A 179 3.23 16.54 27.79
C LEU A 179 3.82 17.93 27.49
N SER A 180 4.86 18.34 28.21
CA SER A 180 5.53 19.63 27.98
C SER A 180 6.10 19.79 26.57
N LYS A 181 6.41 18.70 25.87
CA LYS A 181 6.84 18.79 24.47
C LYS A 181 5.74 19.32 23.54
N LEU A 182 4.47 19.12 23.89
CA LEU A 182 3.33 19.61 23.09
C LEU A 182 3.11 21.13 23.22
N GLU A 183 3.80 21.79 24.14
CA GLU A 183 3.80 23.25 24.29
C GLU A 183 4.69 23.94 23.25
N THR A 184 5.61 23.18 22.65
CA THR A 184 6.50 23.68 21.60
C THR A 184 5.78 23.64 20.25
N VAL A 185 5.74 24.79 19.57
CA VAL A 185 5.16 24.88 18.22
C VAL A 185 6.05 24.12 17.24
N THR A 186 5.48 23.10 16.61
CA THR A 186 6.13 22.35 15.54
C THR A 186 6.20 23.23 14.28
N PRO A 187 7.38 23.48 13.71
CA PRO A 187 7.50 24.26 12.48
C PRO A 187 6.80 23.58 11.31
N MET A 188 6.55 24.33 10.25
CA MET A 188 6.00 23.78 9.00
C MET A 188 6.89 22.67 8.50
N LYS A 189 6.26 21.52 8.20
CA LYS A 189 6.94 20.34 7.69
C LYS A 189 7.47 20.58 6.28
N ASP A 190 8.67 20.08 6.01
CA ASP A 190 9.19 20.02 4.65
C ASP A 190 8.47 18.90 3.85
N TRP A 191 7.52 19.30 3.02
CA TRP A 191 6.77 18.40 2.15
C TRP A 191 7.51 18.02 0.87
N SER A 192 8.60 18.73 0.55
CA SER A 192 9.42 18.44 -0.64
C SER A 192 10.17 17.11 -0.53
N THR A 193 10.39 16.60 0.68
CA THR A 193 11.04 15.31 0.94
C THR A 193 10.19 14.10 0.59
N GLY A 194 8.89 14.29 0.42
CA GLY A 194 7.94 13.26 -0.03
C GLY A 194 7.51 13.49 -1.49
N ARG A 195 6.35 12.94 -1.85
CA ARG A 195 5.80 13.02 -3.21
C ARG A 195 5.68 14.45 -3.77
N PHE A 196 5.46 15.45 -2.92
CA PHE A 196 5.28 16.85 -3.35
C PHE A 196 6.58 17.48 -3.89
N GLY A 197 7.73 16.86 -3.63
CA GLY A 197 9.02 17.19 -4.27
C GLY A 197 9.27 16.50 -5.61
N GLY A 198 8.31 15.71 -6.10
CA GLY A 198 8.42 14.91 -7.32
C GLY A 198 8.81 13.45 -7.05
N PRO A 199 9.08 12.65 -8.10
CA PRO A 199 9.54 11.28 -7.95
C PRO A 199 10.88 11.20 -7.23
N GLY A 200 10.89 10.61 -6.04
CA GLY A 200 12.10 10.44 -5.24
C GLY A 200 13.00 9.33 -5.77
N LYS A 201 14.32 9.52 -5.64
CA LYS A 201 15.33 8.49 -5.86
C LYS A 201 16.36 8.55 -4.73
N ILE A 202 16.70 7.40 -4.17
CA ILE A 202 17.74 7.27 -3.16
C ILE A 202 18.83 6.36 -3.72
N VAL A 203 20.08 6.80 -3.65
CA VAL A 203 21.26 6.02 -4.02
C VAL A 203 22.03 5.70 -2.74
N LYS A 204 22.39 4.44 -2.56
CA LYS A 204 23.30 3.96 -1.53
C LYS A 204 24.62 3.62 -2.20
N GLU A 205 25.61 4.51 -2.08
CA GLU A 205 26.89 4.39 -2.78
C GLU A 205 27.67 3.12 -2.40
N ASP A 206 27.53 2.70 -1.13
CA ASP A 206 28.13 1.49 -0.59
C ASP A 206 27.49 0.17 -1.08
N ALA A 207 26.34 0.28 -1.74
CA ALA A 207 25.62 -0.85 -2.33
C ALA A 207 25.64 -0.87 -3.87
N LEU A 208 26.38 0.08 -4.49
CA LEU A 208 26.58 0.05 -5.93
C LEU A 208 27.61 -1.03 -6.30
N PRO A 209 27.44 -1.69 -7.48
CA PRO A 209 28.38 -2.72 -7.95
C PRO A 209 29.76 -2.14 -8.30
#